data_6985ca0ad1ca1d10823d997b112e60d9
#
_entry.id   6985ca0ad1ca1d10823d997b112e60d9
#
_cell.length_a   1.000
_cell.length_b   1.000
_cell.length_c   1.000
_cell.angle_alpha   90.00
_cell.angle_beta   90.00
_cell.angle_gamma   90.00
#
_symmetry.space_group_name_H-M   'P 1'
#
loop_
_entity.id
_entity.type
_entity.pdbx_description
1 polymer ?
#
loop_
_entity_poly.entity_id
_entity_poly.type
_entity_poly.pdbx_seq_one_letter_code
_entity_poly.pdbx_strand_id
1 'polypeptide(L)'
;MVELVPSLLRQELAALAANDQRIDGRGRWDSRDITLETDCLYNAEGSAKVTWGDTIIYAGVKFEIRTPWPDRPAQGSLMCGAELRPVAGRKYEPGPPSPQSIELGRVVDRGIRESGCIDMDSLCIIPGEKVLGVMIDIHVLSDKGNIFDACALGAIAALRTAVVPAERFDIGEDYPLAVSMTPTMCSFTRVGGRYVLDANDEEELGGDERIHITLGDEGHLHSLQKGLKGTFTPAEFDEILGVAQQRCAELANLVNSKEA
;
A
#
# COMPACT_ATOMS: atom_id res chain seq x y z
N MET A 1 17.30 0.30 -15.59
CA MET A 1 17.62 1.45 -16.48
C MET A 1 17.37 2.71 -15.69
N VAL A 2 18.32 3.65 -15.58
CA VAL A 2 18.06 4.95 -14.94
C VAL A 2 17.26 5.76 -15.96
N GLU A 3 16.00 5.99 -15.70
CA GLU A 3 15.16 6.82 -16.54
C GLU A 3 15.66 8.26 -16.43
N LEU A 4 16.17 8.78 -17.53
CA LEU A 4 16.61 10.17 -17.59
C LEU A 4 15.35 11.04 -17.59
N VAL A 5 15.07 11.66 -16.45
CA VAL A 5 14.01 12.67 -16.38
C VAL A 5 14.40 13.81 -17.32
N PRO A 6 13.60 14.15 -18.32
CA PRO A 6 13.89 15.27 -19.17
C PRO A 6 14.06 16.53 -18.31
N SER A 7 15.16 17.26 -18.50
CA SER A 7 15.41 18.52 -17.76
C SER A 7 14.26 19.52 -17.92
N LEU A 8 13.57 19.46 -19.05
CA LEU A 8 12.39 20.26 -19.35
C LEU A 8 11.21 19.92 -18.42
N LEU A 9 10.93 18.63 -18.16
CA LEU A 9 9.86 18.22 -17.24
C LEU A 9 10.13 18.76 -15.82
N ARG A 10 11.34 18.63 -15.31
CA ARG A 10 11.69 19.18 -13.99
C ARG A 10 11.53 20.69 -13.92
N GLN A 11 11.94 21.42 -14.99
CA GLN A 11 11.76 22.86 -15.04
C GLN A 11 10.29 23.27 -15.09
N GLU A 12 9.48 22.55 -15.87
CA GLU A 12 8.03 22.77 -15.93
C GLU A 12 7.36 22.51 -14.59
N LEU A 13 7.62 21.37 -13.96
CA LEU A 13 7.09 21.03 -12.63
C LEU A 13 7.51 22.06 -11.56
N ALA A 14 8.76 22.54 -11.59
CA ALA A 14 9.23 23.57 -10.67
C ALA A 14 8.53 24.92 -10.92
N ALA A 15 8.29 25.31 -12.17
CA ALA A 15 7.57 26.52 -12.52
C ALA A 15 6.10 26.48 -12.09
N LEU A 16 5.43 25.34 -12.26
CA LEU A 16 4.06 25.12 -11.80
C LEU A 16 3.99 25.16 -10.26
N ALA A 17 4.89 24.47 -9.58
CA ALA A 17 4.96 24.44 -8.12
C ALA A 17 5.20 25.83 -7.52
N ALA A 18 6.01 26.69 -8.18
CA ALA A 18 6.23 28.07 -7.75
C ALA A 18 4.93 28.91 -7.76
N ASN A 19 3.96 28.56 -8.62
CA ASN A 19 2.65 29.20 -8.74
C ASN A 19 1.52 28.45 -8.01
N ASP A 20 1.86 27.50 -7.15
CA ASP A 20 0.89 26.65 -6.43
C ASP A 20 0.01 25.80 -7.37
N GLN A 21 0.56 25.42 -8.52
CA GLN A 21 -0.14 24.65 -9.55
C GLN A 21 0.50 23.28 -9.71
N ARG A 22 -0.29 22.30 -10.15
CA ARG A 22 0.15 20.97 -10.55
C ARG A 22 -0.06 20.76 -12.04
N ILE A 23 0.66 19.81 -12.62
CA ILE A 23 0.63 19.54 -14.05
C ILE A 23 -0.76 19.09 -14.55
N ASP A 24 -1.53 18.44 -13.68
CA ASP A 24 -2.90 17.99 -13.97
C ASP A 24 -4.00 18.94 -13.46
N GLY A 25 -3.63 20.10 -12.93
CA GLY A 25 -4.53 21.15 -12.47
C GLY A 25 -5.15 20.92 -11.09
N ARG A 26 -4.83 19.84 -10.39
CA ARG A 26 -5.26 19.60 -9.01
C ARG A 26 -4.60 20.57 -8.02
N GLY A 27 -5.25 20.81 -6.91
CA GLY A 27 -4.64 21.48 -5.75
C GLY A 27 -3.56 20.60 -5.09
N ARG A 28 -2.71 21.21 -4.29
CA ARG A 28 -1.54 20.58 -3.63
C ARG A 28 -1.92 19.32 -2.84
N TRP A 29 -3.06 19.32 -2.18
CA TRP A 29 -3.55 18.25 -1.32
C TRP A 29 -4.72 17.46 -1.90
N ASP A 30 -5.06 17.72 -3.17
CA ASP A 30 -6.10 16.99 -3.86
C ASP A 30 -5.64 15.60 -4.29
N SER A 31 -6.54 14.65 -4.17
CA SER A 31 -6.36 13.29 -4.65
C SER A 31 -7.23 13.03 -5.87
N ARG A 32 -6.79 12.12 -6.72
CA ARG A 32 -7.61 11.55 -7.80
C ARG A 32 -8.77 10.72 -7.22
N ASP A 33 -9.78 10.50 -8.04
CA ASP A 33 -10.91 9.64 -7.66
C ASP A 33 -10.47 8.21 -7.38
N ILE A 34 -11.10 7.59 -6.36
CA ILE A 34 -10.83 6.22 -5.96
C ILE A 34 -12.08 5.38 -6.08
N THR A 35 -11.95 4.25 -6.76
CA THR A 35 -12.95 3.20 -6.77
C THR A 35 -12.36 1.95 -6.13
N LEU A 36 -13.04 1.40 -5.13
CA LEU A 36 -12.69 0.17 -4.44
C LEU A 36 -13.79 -0.88 -4.70
N GLU A 37 -13.38 -2.03 -5.23
CA GLU A 37 -14.21 -3.22 -5.42
C GLU A 37 -13.62 -4.35 -4.57
N THR A 38 -14.44 -5.05 -3.80
CA THR A 38 -14.04 -6.18 -2.95
C THR A 38 -14.61 -7.49 -3.53
N ASP A 39 -14.06 -8.63 -3.10
CA ASP A 39 -14.47 -9.99 -3.53
C ASP A 39 -14.49 -10.19 -5.05
N CYS A 40 -13.51 -9.58 -5.72
CA CYS A 40 -13.42 -9.56 -7.18
C CYS A 40 -12.62 -10.72 -7.80
N LEU A 41 -11.96 -11.58 -6.99
CA LEU A 41 -11.15 -12.71 -7.44
C LEU A 41 -11.65 -14.02 -6.82
N TYR A 42 -12.30 -14.86 -7.63
CA TYR A 42 -12.94 -16.09 -7.19
C TYR A 42 -12.03 -17.09 -6.45
N ASN A 43 -10.74 -17.16 -6.81
CA ASN A 43 -9.79 -18.11 -6.21
C ASN A 43 -9.02 -17.56 -5.00
N ALA A 44 -9.25 -16.31 -4.61
CA ALA A 44 -8.64 -15.71 -3.44
C ALA A 44 -9.57 -15.87 -2.24
N GLU A 45 -9.03 -16.06 -1.05
CA GLU A 45 -9.79 -16.11 0.19
C GLU A 45 -10.25 -14.73 0.65
N GLY A 46 -9.68 -13.68 0.11
CA GLY A 46 -10.11 -12.30 0.19
C GLY A 46 -9.49 -11.54 -0.96
N SER A 47 -10.17 -10.54 -1.52
CA SER A 47 -9.64 -9.79 -2.66
C SER A 47 -10.20 -8.39 -2.79
N ALA A 48 -9.40 -7.52 -3.39
CA ALA A 48 -9.81 -6.18 -3.73
C ALA A 48 -9.18 -5.71 -5.05
N LYS A 49 -9.91 -4.85 -5.74
CA LYS A 49 -9.42 -4.06 -6.87
C LYS A 49 -9.51 -2.59 -6.50
N VAL A 50 -8.41 -1.89 -6.67
CA VAL A 50 -8.34 -0.43 -6.51
C VAL A 50 -8.11 0.21 -7.87
N THR A 51 -8.95 1.17 -8.20
CA THR A 51 -8.74 2.10 -9.31
C THR A 51 -8.56 3.49 -8.71
N TRP A 52 -7.35 4.05 -8.83
CA TRP A 52 -6.99 5.36 -8.28
C TRP A 52 -6.56 6.29 -9.41
N GLY A 53 -7.49 7.09 -9.93
CA GLY A 53 -7.33 7.70 -11.25
C GLY A 53 -7.10 6.60 -12.30
N ASP A 54 -5.97 6.69 -13.03
CA ASP A 54 -5.58 5.67 -14.02
C ASP A 54 -4.67 4.58 -13.45
N THR A 55 -4.34 4.61 -12.16
CA THR A 55 -3.60 3.54 -11.49
C THR A 55 -4.56 2.42 -11.10
N ILE A 56 -4.25 1.18 -11.51
CA ILE A 56 -5.11 0.01 -11.28
C ILE A 56 -4.29 -1.10 -10.65
N ILE A 57 -4.76 -1.62 -9.50
CA ILE A 57 -4.16 -2.77 -8.83
C ILE A 57 -5.23 -3.82 -8.48
N TYR A 58 -4.78 -5.06 -8.35
CA TYR A 58 -5.50 -6.13 -7.68
C TYR A 58 -4.68 -6.63 -6.50
N ALA A 59 -5.35 -6.89 -5.38
CA ALA A 59 -4.78 -7.56 -4.21
C ALA A 59 -5.58 -8.82 -3.92
N GLY A 60 -4.90 -9.92 -3.66
CA GLY A 60 -5.49 -11.19 -3.26
C GLY A 60 -4.86 -11.70 -1.97
N VAL A 61 -5.67 -12.32 -1.12
CA VAL A 61 -5.23 -12.97 0.10
C VAL A 61 -5.33 -14.47 -0.06
N LYS A 62 -4.27 -15.19 0.32
CA LYS A 62 -4.22 -16.65 0.37
C LYS A 62 -3.76 -17.11 1.75
N PHE A 63 -4.22 -18.28 2.17
CA PHE A 63 -3.76 -18.93 3.39
C PHE A 63 -3.02 -20.22 3.07
N GLU A 64 -1.96 -20.49 3.86
CA GLU A 64 -1.23 -21.75 3.81
C GLU A 64 -0.78 -22.19 5.21
N ILE A 65 -0.57 -23.49 5.39
CA ILE A 65 0.06 -23.98 6.63
C ILE A 65 1.57 -23.87 6.49
N ARG A 66 2.21 -23.27 7.49
CA ARG A 66 3.66 -23.05 7.56
C ARG A 66 4.23 -23.53 8.88
N THR A 67 5.55 -23.79 8.86
CA THR A 67 6.32 -23.91 10.11
C THR A 67 6.59 -22.50 10.64
N PRO A 68 6.32 -22.23 11.93
CA PRO A 68 6.57 -20.91 12.51
C PRO A 68 8.06 -20.57 12.54
N TRP A 69 8.37 -19.29 12.67
CA TRP A 69 9.73 -18.85 12.89
C TRP A 69 10.26 -19.33 14.26
N PRO A 70 11.54 -19.74 14.38
CA PRO A 70 12.08 -20.25 15.64
C PRO A 70 12.00 -19.28 16.83
N ASP A 71 12.07 -17.97 16.55
CA ASP A 71 11.96 -16.89 17.55
C ASP A 71 10.50 -16.55 17.92
N ARG A 72 9.53 -17.04 17.14
CA ARG A 72 8.08 -16.80 17.33
C ARG A 72 7.27 -18.07 17.11
N PRO A 73 7.45 -19.09 17.95
CA PRO A 73 6.93 -20.44 17.70
C PRO A 73 5.39 -20.54 17.80
N ALA A 74 4.72 -19.54 18.37
CA ALA A 74 3.27 -19.50 18.54
C ALA A 74 2.60 -18.38 17.73
N GLN A 75 3.27 -17.86 16.71
CA GLN A 75 2.71 -16.79 15.86
C GLN A 75 2.60 -17.24 14.42
N GLY A 76 1.49 -16.85 13.78
CA GLY A 76 1.32 -16.95 12.34
C GLY A 76 2.39 -16.17 11.55
N SER A 77 2.34 -16.27 10.25
CA SER A 77 3.25 -15.51 9.38
C SER A 77 2.47 -14.63 8.42
N LEU A 78 2.92 -13.42 8.21
CA LEU A 78 2.42 -12.50 7.20
C LEU A 78 3.48 -12.32 6.13
N MET A 79 3.10 -12.38 4.86
CA MET A 79 3.98 -12.11 3.73
C MET A 79 3.21 -11.27 2.70
N CYS A 80 3.83 -10.21 2.23
CA CYS A 80 3.25 -9.37 1.18
C CYS A 80 4.23 -9.28 0.01
N GLY A 81 3.74 -9.67 -1.17
CA GLY A 81 4.44 -9.57 -2.43
C GLY A 81 3.74 -8.57 -3.36
N ALA A 82 4.52 -7.89 -4.21
CA ALA A 82 3.97 -7.03 -5.24
C ALA A 82 4.62 -7.35 -6.59
N GLU A 83 3.83 -7.43 -7.65
CA GLU A 83 4.29 -7.68 -9.00
C GLU A 83 4.06 -6.48 -9.91
N LEU A 84 5.18 -6.00 -10.48
CA LEU A 84 5.23 -4.93 -11.48
C LEU A 84 5.59 -5.55 -12.82
N ARG A 85 4.59 -5.77 -13.68
CA ARG A 85 4.75 -6.42 -14.97
C ARG A 85 4.69 -5.42 -16.13
N PRO A 86 5.17 -5.76 -17.33
CA PRO A 86 5.15 -4.86 -18.50
C PRO A 86 3.79 -4.26 -18.82
N VAL A 87 2.69 -4.93 -18.44
CA VAL A 87 1.33 -4.41 -18.60
C VAL A 87 1.10 -3.13 -17.80
N ALA A 88 1.75 -2.99 -16.64
CA ALA A 88 1.59 -1.83 -15.76
C ALA A 88 2.29 -0.56 -16.28
N GLY A 89 3.31 -0.71 -17.11
CA GLY A 89 4.03 0.44 -17.66
C GLY A 89 5.28 0.05 -18.42
N ARG A 90 5.70 0.89 -19.35
CA ARG A 90 6.87 0.64 -20.24
C ARG A 90 8.20 0.47 -19.50
N LYS A 91 8.29 0.96 -18.26
CA LYS A 91 9.49 0.87 -17.41
C LYS A 91 9.69 -0.51 -16.78
N TYR A 92 8.69 -1.37 -16.85
CA TYR A 92 8.73 -2.71 -16.24
C TYR A 92 9.09 -3.79 -17.25
N GLU A 93 9.96 -4.70 -16.83
CA GLU A 93 10.45 -5.81 -17.64
C GLU A 93 9.98 -7.16 -17.06
N PRO A 94 9.76 -8.20 -17.89
CA PRO A 94 9.49 -9.54 -17.39
C PRO A 94 10.75 -10.10 -16.71
N GLY A 95 10.59 -10.78 -15.58
CA GLY A 95 11.73 -11.38 -14.88
C GLY A 95 11.50 -11.50 -13.38
N PRO A 96 12.57 -11.70 -12.60
CA PRO A 96 12.50 -11.74 -11.14
C PRO A 96 12.06 -10.37 -10.59
N PRO A 97 11.57 -10.32 -9.33
CA PRO A 97 11.13 -9.08 -8.72
C PRO A 97 12.18 -7.98 -8.79
N SER A 98 11.79 -6.81 -9.28
CA SER A 98 12.66 -5.65 -9.33
C SER A 98 12.87 -5.05 -7.92
N PRO A 99 13.92 -4.24 -7.70
CA PRO A 99 14.09 -3.53 -6.43
C PRO A 99 12.86 -2.69 -6.03
N GLN A 100 12.18 -2.08 -7.00
CA GLN A 100 10.95 -1.32 -6.77
C GLN A 100 9.79 -2.23 -6.33
N SER A 101 9.64 -3.39 -6.94
CA SER A 101 8.64 -4.40 -6.56
C SER A 101 8.87 -4.89 -5.13
N ILE A 102 10.13 -5.18 -4.77
CA ILE A 102 10.51 -5.60 -3.41
C ILE A 102 10.24 -4.47 -2.40
N GLU A 103 10.63 -3.23 -2.72
CA GLU A 103 10.36 -2.07 -1.85
C GLU A 103 8.87 -1.91 -1.61
N LEU A 104 8.06 -1.95 -2.67
CA LEU A 104 6.60 -1.81 -2.60
C LEU A 104 5.98 -2.86 -1.67
N GLY A 105 6.27 -4.14 -1.89
CA GLY A 105 5.77 -5.23 -1.02
C GLY A 105 6.19 -5.06 0.43
N ARG A 106 7.46 -4.69 0.69
CA ARG A 106 7.97 -4.49 2.06
C ARG A 106 7.38 -3.28 2.77
N VAL A 107 7.09 -2.19 2.05
CA VAL A 107 6.48 -0.99 2.66
C VAL A 107 5.03 -1.27 3.02
N VAL A 108 4.28 -1.95 2.15
CA VAL A 108 2.90 -2.38 2.44
C VAL A 108 2.88 -3.39 3.60
N ASP A 109 3.73 -4.44 3.56
CA ASP A 109 3.85 -5.43 4.65
C ASP A 109 4.11 -4.75 6.01
N ARG A 110 5.03 -3.78 6.04
CA ARG A 110 5.36 -3.07 7.27
C ARG A 110 4.16 -2.28 7.81
N GLY A 111 3.42 -1.58 6.96
CA GLY A 111 2.23 -0.84 7.37
C GLY A 111 1.19 -1.73 8.05
N ILE A 112 0.94 -2.91 7.48
CA ILE A 112 0.00 -3.90 8.02
C ILE A 112 0.56 -4.57 9.28
N ARG A 113 1.81 -5.00 9.27
CA ARG A 113 2.46 -5.70 10.38
C ARG A 113 2.59 -4.85 11.62
N GLU A 114 3.13 -3.63 11.47
CA GLU A 114 3.39 -2.72 12.60
C GLU A 114 2.11 -2.10 13.16
N SER A 115 1.00 -2.13 12.42
CA SER A 115 -0.30 -1.74 12.97
C SER A 115 -0.85 -2.74 13.97
N GLY A 116 -0.45 -4.02 13.87
CA GLY A 116 -1.01 -5.08 14.70
C GLY A 116 -2.49 -5.37 14.38
N CYS A 117 -2.98 -4.97 13.19
CA CYS A 117 -4.38 -5.14 12.81
C CYS A 117 -4.81 -6.62 12.70
N ILE A 118 -3.86 -7.53 12.53
CA ILE A 118 -4.07 -8.99 12.58
C ILE A 118 -3.44 -9.53 13.85
N ASP A 119 -4.23 -10.24 14.67
CA ASP A 119 -3.70 -10.99 15.81
C ASP A 119 -2.95 -12.23 15.32
N MET A 120 -1.61 -12.12 15.27
CA MET A 120 -0.75 -13.20 14.79
C MET A 120 -0.76 -14.41 15.73
N ASP A 121 -1.08 -14.25 17.01
CA ASP A 121 -1.16 -15.36 17.97
C ASP A 121 -2.41 -16.23 17.69
N SER A 122 -3.50 -15.63 17.22
CA SER A 122 -4.72 -16.35 16.83
C SER A 122 -4.54 -17.26 15.62
N LEU A 123 -3.48 -17.06 14.84
CA LEU A 123 -3.15 -17.87 13.66
C LEU A 123 -2.25 -19.09 13.99
N CYS A 124 -1.99 -19.35 15.28
CA CYS A 124 -1.24 -20.52 15.72
C CYS A 124 -2.13 -21.76 15.77
N ILE A 125 -1.75 -22.82 15.08
CA ILE A 125 -2.44 -24.12 15.10
C ILE A 125 -1.80 -25.05 16.14
N ILE A 126 -0.50 -25.27 16.03
CA ILE A 126 0.31 -26.08 16.95
C ILE A 126 1.63 -25.33 17.20
N PRO A 127 1.83 -24.81 18.43
CA PRO A 127 3.05 -24.05 18.73
C PRO A 127 4.34 -24.83 18.40
N GLY A 128 5.22 -24.17 17.67
CA GLY A 128 6.49 -24.76 17.22
C GLY A 128 6.41 -25.67 15.98
N GLU A 129 5.20 -26.05 15.55
CA GLU A 129 5.02 -26.99 14.45
C GLU A 129 4.23 -26.40 13.28
N LYS A 130 3.04 -25.85 13.53
CA LYS A 130 2.11 -25.43 12.50
C LYS A 130 1.45 -24.08 12.83
N VAL A 131 1.51 -23.16 11.90
CA VAL A 131 0.81 -21.87 11.96
C VAL A 131 0.15 -21.58 10.61
N LEU A 132 -0.85 -20.71 10.60
CA LEU A 132 -1.39 -20.14 9.37
C LEU A 132 -0.46 -19.04 8.88
N GLY A 133 -0.12 -19.10 7.60
CA GLY A 133 0.52 -18.03 6.86
C GLY A 133 -0.51 -17.25 6.06
N VAL A 134 -0.53 -15.93 6.23
CA VAL A 134 -1.33 -14.99 5.44
C VAL A 134 -0.44 -14.46 4.32
N MET A 135 -0.81 -14.75 3.08
CA MET A 135 -0.09 -14.32 1.89
C MET A 135 -0.91 -13.24 1.18
N ILE A 136 -0.32 -12.08 1.01
CA ILE A 136 -0.92 -10.96 0.26
C ILE A 136 -0.16 -10.82 -1.05
N ASP A 137 -0.84 -11.07 -2.17
CA ASP A 137 -0.29 -10.93 -3.51
C ASP A 137 -0.92 -9.73 -4.21
N ILE A 138 -0.08 -8.76 -4.59
CA ILE A 138 -0.52 -7.53 -5.23
C ILE A 138 -0.03 -7.49 -6.67
N HIS A 139 -0.94 -7.30 -7.61
CA HIS A 139 -0.63 -7.14 -9.03
C HIS A 139 -0.99 -5.74 -9.50
N VAL A 140 0.03 -4.98 -9.93
CA VAL A 140 -0.17 -3.66 -10.53
C VAL A 140 -0.42 -3.85 -12.03
N LEU A 141 -1.60 -3.43 -12.50
CA LEU A 141 -2.00 -3.53 -13.91
C LEU A 141 -1.81 -2.22 -14.68
N SER A 142 -1.86 -1.09 -13.99
CA SER A 142 -1.59 0.22 -14.56
C SER A 142 -0.90 1.09 -13.52
N ASP A 143 0.27 1.64 -13.85
CA ASP A 143 1.02 2.57 -12.99
C ASP A 143 1.01 3.97 -13.59
N LYS A 144 0.20 4.82 -12.99
CA LYS A 144 0.09 6.26 -13.26
C LYS A 144 0.38 7.09 -12.02
N GLY A 145 1.31 6.60 -11.20
CA GLY A 145 1.74 7.18 -9.93
C GLY A 145 0.92 6.72 -8.74
N ASN A 146 1.46 6.95 -7.57
CA ASN A 146 0.90 6.62 -6.26
C ASN A 146 0.54 5.13 -6.07
N ILE A 147 1.35 4.22 -6.63
CA ILE A 147 1.13 2.78 -6.49
C ILE A 147 1.24 2.30 -5.04
N PHE A 148 1.99 2.99 -4.17
CA PHE A 148 2.16 2.61 -2.78
C PHE A 148 0.85 2.69 -2.01
N ASP A 149 0.14 3.82 -2.11
CA ASP A 149 -1.14 4.01 -1.43
C ASP A 149 -2.22 3.09 -2.01
N ALA A 150 -2.27 2.95 -3.35
CA ALA A 150 -3.20 2.07 -4.01
C ALA A 150 -3.00 0.61 -3.56
N CYS A 151 -1.75 0.13 -3.50
CA CYS A 151 -1.40 -1.22 -3.05
C CYS A 151 -1.72 -1.44 -1.56
N ALA A 152 -1.42 -0.46 -0.71
CA ALA A 152 -1.75 -0.54 0.71
C ALA A 152 -3.27 -0.59 0.94
N LEU A 153 -4.03 0.25 0.22
CA LEU A 153 -5.49 0.26 0.27
C LEU A 153 -6.09 -1.07 -0.20
N GLY A 154 -5.58 -1.62 -1.31
CA GLY A 154 -6.03 -2.91 -1.82
C GLY A 154 -5.69 -4.06 -0.88
N ALA A 155 -4.50 -4.05 -0.28
CA ALA A 155 -4.08 -5.08 0.66
C ALA A 155 -4.97 -5.11 1.91
N ILE A 156 -5.23 -3.97 2.54
CA ILE A 156 -6.10 -3.93 3.73
C ILE A 156 -7.55 -4.27 3.38
N ALA A 157 -8.08 -3.80 2.25
CA ALA A 157 -9.42 -4.15 1.82
C ALA A 157 -9.58 -5.65 1.53
N ALA A 158 -8.57 -6.28 0.91
CA ALA A 158 -8.57 -7.73 0.68
C ALA A 158 -8.47 -8.53 1.99
N LEU A 159 -7.71 -8.06 2.97
CA LEU A 159 -7.63 -8.72 4.30
C LEU A 159 -8.96 -8.67 5.04
N ARG A 160 -9.69 -7.57 4.96
CA ARG A 160 -10.98 -7.41 5.66
C ARG A 160 -12.09 -8.28 5.08
N THR A 161 -12.00 -8.67 3.80
CA THR A 161 -12.94 -9.63 3.19
C THR A 161 -12.47 -11.08 3.26
N ALA A 162 -11.27 -11.32 3.82
CA ALA A 162 -10.67 -12.64 3.81
C ALA A 162 -11.38 -13.62 4.75
N VAL A 163 -11.66 -14.81 4.23
CA VAL A 163 -12.19 -15.95 5.00
C VAL A 163 -11.11 -17.02 5.12
N VAL A 164 -10.77 -17.38 6.35
CA VAL A 164 -9.80 -18.44 6.65
C VAL A 164 -10.42 -19.78 6.27
N PRO A 165 -9.84 -20.54 5.31
CA PRO A 165 -10.40 -21.80 4.85
C PRO A 165 -10.01 -22.94 5.81
N ALA A 166 -10.57 -22.92 7.02
CA ALA A 166 -10.22 -23.83 8.11
C ALA A 166 -10.61 -25.28 7.80
N GLU A 167 -11.71 -25.49 7.09
CA GLU A 167 -12.12 -26.81 6.63
C GLU A 167 -11.08 -27.45 5.70
N ARG A 168 -10.51 -26.66 4.78
CA ARG A 168 -9.46 -27.13 3.86
C ARG A 168 -8.19 -27.61 4.58
N PHE A 169 -7.94 -27.09 5.77
CA PHE A 169 -6.77 -27.40 6.57
C PHE A 169 -7.04 -28.40 7.70
N ASP A 170 -8.26 -28.93 7.82
CA ASP A 170 -8.71 -29.82 8.90
C ASP A 170 -8.53 -29.20 10.31
N ILE A 171 -8.76 -27.87 10.45
CA ILE A 171 -8.62 -27.15 11.72
C ILE A 171 -9.92 -26.54 12.26
N GLY A 172 -11.05 -26.80 11.62
CA GLY A 172 -12.37 -26.33 12.03
C GLY A 172 -13.25 -25.88 10.88
N GLU A 173 -14.27 -25.10 11.18
CA GLU A 173 -15.14 -24.46 10.18
C GLU A 173 -14.50 -23.18 9.65
N ASP A 174 -14.80 -22.80 8.42
CA ASP A 174 -14.33 -21.55 7.81
C ASP A 174 -14.82 -20.34 8.61
N TYR A 175 -13.95 -19.35 8.81
CA TYR A 175 -14.26 -18.15 9.58
C TYR A 175 -13.63 -16.88 8.97
N PRO A 176 -14.25 -15.70 9.15
CA PRO A 176 -13.67 -14.44 8.71
C PRO A 176 -12.34 -14.16 9.44
N LEU A 177 -11.34 -13.67 8.71
CA LEU A 177 -10.10 -13.18 9.32
C LEU A 177 -10.40 -11.98 10.22
N ALA A 178 -10.02 -12.06 11.49
CA ALA A 178 -10.19 -10.95 12.41
C ALA A 178 -9.17 -9.83 12.10
N VAL A 179 -9.67 -8.70 11.61
CA VAL A 179 -8.89 -7.48 11.35
C VAL A 179 -9.40 -6.38 12.27
N SER A 180 -8.60 -6.01 13.27
CA SER A 180 -9.03 -5.14 14.39
C SER A 180 -9.05 -3.65 14.07
N MET A 181 -8.30 -3.21 13.05
CA MET A 181 -8.24 -1.82 12.58
C MET A 181 -7.92 -1.75 11.08
N THR A 182 -8.07 -0.59 10.48
CA THR A 182 -7.86 -0.34 9.06
C THR A 182 -6.65 0.58 8.82
N PRO A 183 -5.39 0.06 8.91
CA PRO A 183 -4.22 0.87 8.61
C PRO A 183 -4.23 1.29 7.15
N THR A 184 -4.13 2.59 6.89
CA THR A 184 -4.08 3.17 5.54
C THR A 184 -2.83 3.98 5.34
N MET A 185 -2.39 4.05 4.09
CA MET A 185 -1.16 4.75 3.70
C MET A 185 -1.48 6.03 2.94
N CYS A 186 -0.66 7.05 3.21
CA CYS A 186 -0.71 8.33 2.52
C CYS A 186 0.70 8.73 2.10
N SER A 187 0.88 8.96 0.81
CA SER A 187 2.17 9.25 0.19
C SER A 187 2.27 10.67 -0.32
N PHE A 188 3.43 11.27 -0.09
CA PHE A 188 3.75 12.61 -0.53
C PHE A 188 5.04 12.60 -1.35
N THR A 189 5.04 13.36 -2.44
CA THR A 189 6.21 13.56 -3.29
C THR A 189 6.60 15.03 -3.28
N ARG A 190 7.90 15.32 -3.16
CA ARG A 190 8.42 16.69 -3.24
C ARG A 190 8.70 17.04 -4.69
N VAL A 191 7.95 18.01 -5.21
CA VAL A 191 8.04 18.48 -6.60
C VAL A 191 8.29 19.98 -6.59
N GLY A 192 9.37 20.43 -7.24
CA GLY A 192 9.71 21.85 -7.29
C GLY A 192 9.87 22.52 -5.91
N GLY A 193 10.30 21.75 -4.88
CA GLY A 193 10.50 22.24 -3.52
C GLY A 193 9.25 22.17 -2.62
N ARG A 194 8.10 21.69 -3.11
CA ARG A 194 6.84 21.54 -2.35
C ARG A 194 6.37 20.10 -2.33
N TYR A 195 5.78 19.66 -1.23
CA TYR A 195 5.14 18.35 -1.16
C TYR A 195 3.75 18.40 -1.78
N VAL A 196 3.42 17.38 -2.55
CA VAL A 196 2.09 17.14 -3.12
C VAL A 196 1.58 15.78 -2.66
N LEU A 197 0.28 15.69 -2.41
CA LEU A 197 -0.43 14.45 -2.13
C LEU A 197 -0.77 13.75 -3.45
N ASP A 198 -0.76 12.41 -3.46
CA ASP A 198 -1.18 11.61 -4.62
C ASP A 198 -0.51 12.06 -5.92
N ALA A 199 0.83 12.00 -5.95
CA ALA A 199 1.60 12.36 -7.13
C ALA A 199 1.28 11.43 -8.31
N ASN A 200 1.13 11.99 -9.51
CA ASN A 200 1.04 11.21 -10.73
C ASN A 200 2.43 10.74 -11.20
N ASP A 201 2.48 9.94 -12.27
CA ASP A 201 3.73 9.35 -12.77
C ASP A 201 4.78 10.40 -13.23
N GLU A 202 4.35 11.55 -13.76
CA GLU A 202 5.23 12.64 -14.14
C GLU A 202 5.81 13.37 -12.93
N GLU A 203 4.99 13.60 -11.90
CA GLU A 203 5.40 14.20 -10.64
C GLU A 203 6.33 13.27 -9.84
N GLU A 204 6.05 11.96 -9.80
CA GLU A 204 6.96 10.97 -9.21
C GLU A 204 8.30 10.91 -9.93
N LEU A 205 8.28 10.95 -11.28
CA LEU A 205 9.49 10.95 -12.11
C LEU A 205 10.33 12.20 -11.89
N GLY A 206 9.69 13.36 -11.76
CA GLY A 206 10.34 14.66 -11.53
C GLY A 206 10.65 14.96 -10.07
N GLY A 207 10.12 14.19 -9.13
CA GLY A 207 10.24 14.42 -7.70
C GLY A 207 11.63 14.18 -7.14
N ASP A 208 12.00 14.96 -6.12
CA ASP A 208 13.29 14.87 -5.44
C ASP A 208 13.25 13.99 -4.20
N GLU A 209 12.07 13.84 -3.61
CA GLU A 209 11.84 13.13 -2.37
C GLU A 209 10.43 12.57 -2.32
N ARG A 210 10.27 11.44 -1.64
CA ARG A 210 8.96 10.88 -1.31
C ARG A 210 8.93 10.40 0.13
N ILE A 211 7.75 10.45 0.73
CA ILE A 211 7.49 9.95 2.07
C ILE A 211 6.16 9.20 2.08
N HIS A 212 6.17 8.02 2.65
CA HIS A 212 5.01 7.16 2.84
C HIS A 212 4.72 7.08 4.33
N ILE A 213 3.49 7.37 4.73
CA ILE A 213 3.05 7.40 6.14
C ILE A 213 1.86 6.47 6.28
N THR A 214 1.94 5.49 7.17
CA THR A 214 0.80 4.61 7.50
C THR A 214 0.25 4.97 8.86
N LEU A 215 -1.05 5.27 8.91
CA LEU A 215 -1.78 5.58 10.12
C LEU A 215 -2.91 4.56 10.33
N GLY A 216 -3.21 4.25 11.60
CA GLY A 216 -4.40 3.49 12.00
C GLY A 216 -5.62 4.39 12.19
N ASP A 217 -6.74 3.78 12.55
CA ASP A 217 -8.05 4.43 12.68
C ASP A 217 -8.05 5.61 13.66
N GLU A 218 -7.22 5.55 14.72
CA GLU A 218 -7.08 6.62 15.71
C GLU A 218 -6.03 7.67 15.33
N GLY A 219 -5.47 7.61 14.13
CA GLY A 219 -4.42 8.51 13.64
C GLY A 219 -3.04 8.24 14.23
N HIS A 220 -2.84 7.09 14.87
CA HIS A 220 -1.51 6.66 15.35
C HIS A 220 -0.60 6.29 14.18
N LEU A 221 0.66 6.73 14.25
CA LEU A 221 1.68 6.43 13.25
C LEU A 221 2.23 5.00 13.45
N HIS A 222 1.99 4.12 12.49
CA HIS A 222 2.48 2.74 12.52
C HIS A 222 3.74 2.54 11.67
N SER A 223 3.83 3.18 10.52
CA SER A 223 5.05 3.13 9.72
C SER A 223 5.32 4.41 8.96
N LEU A 224 6.62 4.66 8.72
CA LEU A 224 7.11 5.76 7.92
C LEU A 224 8.25 5.26 7.05
N GLN A 225 8.16 5.54 5.76
CA GLN A 225 9.23 5.24 4.80
C GLN A 225 9.57 6.49 4.00
N LYS A 226 10.82 6.96 4.15
CA LYS A 226 11.37 7.99 3.29
C LYS A 226 12.11 7.37 2.12
N GLY A 227 11.79 7.80 0.90
CA GLY A 227 12.48 7.41 -0.33
C GLY A 227 13.24 8.58 -0.99
N LEU A 228 14.10 8.27 -1.96
CA LEU A 228 14.93 9.21 -2.71
C LEU A 228 15.95 9.97 -1.82
N LYS A 229 16.53 11.06 -2.36
CA LYS A 229 17.69 11.74 -1.72
C LYS A 229 17.36 13.01 -0.94
N GLY A 230 16.14 13.55 -1.09
CA GLY A 230 15.75 14.80 -0.46
C GLY A 230 15.73 14.76 1.08
N THR A 231 15.42 15.87 1.70
CA THR A 231 15.34 16.05 3.16
C THR A 231 14.12 16.89 3.49
N PHE A 232 13.51 16.65 4.64
CA PHE A 232 12.41 17.46 5.17
C PHE A 232 12.79 18.06 6.53
N THR A 233 12.23 19.22 6.80
CA THR A 233 12.31 19.87 8.10
C THR A 233 11.21 19.35 9.04
N PRO A 234 11.35 19.51 10.37
CA PRO A 234 10.26 19.19 11.30
C PRO A 234 8.94 19.89 10.95
N ALA A 235 8.98 21.16 10.54
CA ALA A 235 7.76 21.90 10.18
C ALA A 235 7.07 21.34 8.93
N GLU A 236 7.84 20.94 7.90
CA GLU A 236 7.30 20.28 6.72
C GLU A 236 6.70 18.90 7.10
N PHE A 237 7.33 18.20 8.02
CA PHE A 237 6.80 16.91 8.51
C PHE A 237 5.49 17.08 9.27
N ASP A 238 5.38 18.08 10.14
CA ASP A 238 4.15 18.38 10.87
C ASP A 238 2.99 18.72 9.91
N GLU A 239 3.27 19.52 8.84
CA GLU A 239 2.28 19.83 7.79
C GLU A 239 1.81 18.56 7.08
N ILE A 240 2.75 17.70 6.63
CA ILE A 240 2.47 16.44 5.96
C ILE A 240 1.66 15.51 6.85
N LEU A 241 2.02 15.40 8.13
CA LEU A 241 1.35 14.53 9.10
C LEU A 241 -0.10 14.96 9.31
N GLY A 242 -0.36 16.27 9.40
CA GLY A 242 -1.73 16.79 9.51
C GLY A 242 -2.60 16.43 8.31
N VAL A 243 -2.05 16.53 7.09
CA VAL A 243 -2.76 16.11 5.86
C VAL A 243 -2.94 14.58 5.83
N ALA A 244 -1.91 13.82 6.24
CA ALA A 244 -1.98 12.37 6.30
C ALA A 244 -3.08 11.88 7.26
N GLN A 245 -3.23 12.51 8.42
CA GLN A 245 -4.29 12.15 9.39
C GLN A 245 -5.68 12.25 8.78
N GLN A 246 -5.97 13.37 8.11
CA GLN A 246 -7.26 13.55 7.44
C GLN A 246 -7.43 12.53 6.33
N ARG A 247 -6.42 12.36 5.46
CA ARG A 247 -6.54 11.50 4.28
C ARG A 247 -6.64 10.01 4.66
N CYS A 248 -5.86 9.54 5.63
CA CYS A 248 -5.93 8.17 6.10
C CYS A 248 -7.31 7.86 6.72
N ALA A 249 -7.90 8.78 7.46
CA ALA A 249 -9.26 8.61 7.98
C ALA A 249 -10.31 8.48 6.85
N GLU A 250 -10.19 9.27 5.77
CA GLU A 250 -11.06 9.13 4.59
C GLU A 250 -10.91 7.77 3.91
N LEU A 251 -9.66 7.29 3.75
CA LEU A 251 -9.37 5.98 3.16
C LEU A 251 -9.86 4.82 4.02
N ALA A 252 -9.70 4.90 5.35
CA ALA A 252 -10.22 3.91 6.28
C ALA A 252 -11.76 3.84 6.20
N ASN A 253 -12.43 4.99 6.16
CA ASN A 253 -13.88 5.05 5.98
C ASN A 253 -14.33 4.44 4.63
N LEU A 254 -13.57 4.66 3.56
CA LEU A 254 -13.86 4.04 2.25
C LEU A 254 -13.81 2.51 2.34
N VAL A 255 -12.79 1.94 2.99
CA VAL A 255 -12.68 0.48 3.18
C VAL A 255 -13.82 -0.04 4.05
N ASN A 256 -14.07 0.59 5.21
CA ASN A 256 -15.09 0.16 6.16
C ASN A 256 -16.51 0.23 5.57
N SER A 257 -16.77 1.16 4.63
CA SER A 257 -18.06 1.27 3.94
C SER A 257 -18.38 0.13 2.97
N LYS A 258 -17.39 -0.71 2.63
CA LYS A 258 -17.57 -1.85 1.71
C LYS A 258 -17.91 -3.16 2.42
N GLU A 259 -17.87 -3.17 3.75
CA GLU A 259 -18.25 -4.32 4.58
C GLU A 259 -19.72 -4.32 4.97
N ALA A 260 -20.44 -3.21 4.74
CA ALA A 260 -21.87 -3.06 5.02
C ALA A 260 -22.70 -3.47 3.78
#